data_1cafee06243e99a34f7c32449f62994b
#
_entry.id   1cafee06243e99a34f7c32449f62994b
#
_cell.length_a   1.000
_cell.length_b   1.000
_cell.length_c   1.000
_cell.angle_alpha   90.00
_cell.angle_beta   90.00
_cell.angle_gamma   90.00
#
_symmetry.space_group_name_H-M   'P 1'
#
loop_
_entity.id
_entity.type
_entity.pdbx_description
1 polymer ?
#
loop_
_entity_poly.entity_id
_entity_poly.type
_entity_poly.pdbx_seq_one_letter_code
_entity_poly.pdbx_strand_id
1 'polypeptide(L)'
;MKNTKVNSGSGISIKVVHAAMLVLGLLLILLLIFSMYKNSNVFARLNKETENYIVRQKAAHDLMEASDYLTEMTQRFTLEGDTQYLDKYFEEAFGNKRREASITTMAENDAEQTLVDQIQAALNESNTLMYREYYAMKLVI
;
A
#
# COMPACT_ATOMS: atom_id res chain seq x y z
N MET A 1 10.80 4.10 87.49
CA MET A 1 11.16 5.04 86.42
C MET A 1 11.30 4.29 85.08
N LYS A 2 10.39 4.49 84.15
CA LYS A 2 10.34 3.78 82.91
C LYS A 2 10.94 4.71 81.84
N ASN A 3 12.14 4.39 81.32
CA ASN A 3 12.77 5.10 80.20
C ASN A 3 12.08 4.81 78.91
N THR A 4 11.35 5.79 78.38
CA THR A 4 10.77 5.73 77.02
C THR A 4 11.88 6.13 76.03
N LYS A 5 12.39 5.14 75.30
CA LYS A 5 13.25 5.37 74.10
C LYS A 5 12.45 6.09 73.06
N VAL A 6 12.71 7.35 72.80
CA VAL A 6 12.21 8.10 71.64
C VAL A 6 12.93 7.57 70.39
N ASN A 7 12.19 6.91 69.55
CA ASN A 7 12.70 6.47 68.31
C ASN A 7 12.90 7.69 67.39
N SER A 8 14.14 8.08 67.20
CA SER A 8 14.54 9.15 66.28
C SER A 8 14.25 8.63 64.82
N GLY A 9 13.14 9.07 64.28
CA GLY A 9 12.84 8.86 62.86
C GLY A 9 13.96 9.48 62.01
N SER A 10 14.65 8.69 61.19
CA SER A 10 15.66 9.15 60.26
C SER A 10 15.00 10.06 59.23
N GLY A 11 15.05 11.36 59.45
CA GLY A 11 14.60 12.37 58.50
C GLY A 11 15.43 12.24 57.21
N ILE A 12 14.76 11.97 56.12
CA ILE A 12 15.40 11.92 54.78
C ILE A 12 15.99 13.32 54.51
N SER A 13 17.30 13.38 54.26
CA SER A 13 17.97 14.64 53.98
C SER A 13 17.38 15.29 52.73
N ILE A 14 17.07 16.59 52.81
CA ILE A 14 16.56 17.39 51.67
C ILE A 14 17.45 17.21 50.42
N LYS A 15 18.75 17.05 50.58
CA LYS A 15 19.72 16.78 49.52
C LYS A 15 19.44 15.46 48.78
N VAL A 16 19.06 14.42 49.52
CA VAL A 16 18.72 13.10 48.94
C VAL A 16 17.42 13.18 48.14
N VAL A 17 16.43 13.89 48.64
CA VAL A 17 15.16 14.11 47.91
C VAL A 17 15.42 14.88 46.59
N HIS A 18 16.25 15.92 46.65
CA HIS A 18 16.59 16.71 45.47
C HIS A 18 17.38 15.89 44.44
N ALA A 19 18.34 15.10 44.86
CA ALA A 19 19.09 14.19 44.00
C ALA A 19 18.18 13.14 43.38
N ALA A 20 17.26 12.55 44.12
CA ALA A 20 16.30 11.58 43.63
C ALA A 20 15.36 12.18 42.57
N MET A 21 14.88 13.42 42.76
CA MET A 21 14.09 14.13 41.75
C MET A 21 14.86 14.40 40.46
N LEU A 22 16.12 14.79 40.54
CA LEU A 22 16.97 15.01 39.37
C LEU A 22 17.19 13.72 38.59
N VAL A 23 17.48 12.62 39.28
CA VAL A 23 17.66 11.30 38.65
C VAL A 23 16.37 10.82 37.98
N LEU A 24 15.22 10.99 38.64
CA LEU A 24 13.92 10.63 38.06
C LEU A 24 13.61 11.48 36.81
N GLY A 25 13.88 12.78 36.86
CA GLY A 25 13.70 13.67 35.70
C GLY A 25 14.59 13.28 34.53
N LEU A 26 15.85 12.95 34.78
CA LEU A 26 16.78 12.48 33.73
C LEU A 26 16.33 11.16 33.13
N LEU A 27 15.82 10.24 33.92
CA LEU A 27 15.31 8.93 33.46
C LEU A 27 14.08 9.11 32.59
N LEU A 28 13.16 10.02 32.92
CA LEU A 28 12.00 10.36 32.11
C LEU A 28 12.40 10.96 30.75
N ILE A 29 13.39 11.84 30.71
CA ILE A 29 13.90 12.42 29.47
C ILE A 29 14.50 11.33 28.58
N LEU A 30 15.30 10.42 29.14
CA LEU A 30 15.85 9.29 28.39
C LEU A 30 14.77 8.37 27.82
N LEU A 31 13.71 8.09 28.58
CA LEU A 31 12.57 7.31 28.11
C LEU A 31 11.83 8.00 26.95
N LEU A 32 11.65 9.33 27.01
CA LEU A 32 11.03 10.08 25.92
C LEU A 32 11.89 10.04 24.66
N ILE A 33 13.19 10.24 24.75
CA ILE A 33 14.12 10.16 23.61
C ILE A 33 14.08 8.77 22.99
N PHE A 34 14.11 7.72 23.80
CA PHE A 34 14.03 6.34 23.35
C PHE A 34 12.68 6.03 22.64
N SER A 35 11.58 6.54 23.21
CA SER A 35 10.24 6.43 22.62
C SER A 35 10.16 7.14 21.28
N MET A 36 10.70 8.35 21.15
CA MET A 36 10.74 9.09 19.88
C MET A 36 11.57 8.37 18.82
N TYR A 37 12.70 7.79 19.20
CA TYR A 37 13.56 7.03 18.28
C TYR A 37 12.86 5.78 17.73
N LYS A 38 12.18 5.02 18.60
CA LYS A 38 11.38 3.86 18.14
C LYS A 38 10.20 4.26 17.25
N ASN A 39 9.53 5.35 17.59
CA ASN A 39 8.35 5.81 16.86
C ASN A 39 8.70 6.33 15.46
N SER A 40 9.86 6.97 15.28
CA SER A 40 10.34 7.45 13.98
C SER A 40 10.51 6.31 12.97
N ASN A 41 11.05 5.17 13.36
CA ASN A 41 11.22 4.01 12.49
C ASN A 41 9.88 3.35 12.10
N VAL A 42 8.91 3.34 13.01
CA VAL A 42 7.56 2.84 12.73
C VAL A 42 6.85 3.76 11.74
N PHE A 43 7.01 5.06 11.88
CA PHE A 43 6.39 6.05 11.00
C PHE A 43 6.94 5.96 9.56
N ALA A 44 8.25 5.77 9.41
CA ALA A 44 8.88 5.57 8.11
C ALA A 44 8.38 4.30 7.40
N ARG A 45 8.20 3.20 8.15
CA ARG A 45 7.63 1.96 7.63
C ARG A 45 6.17 2.13 7.21
N LEU A 46 5.35 2.77 8.05
CA LEU A 46 3.94 3.04 7.74
C LEU A 46 3.79 3.89 6.48
N ASN A 47 4.62 4.93 6.31
CA ASN A 47 4.60 5.75 5.11
C ASN A 47 4.94 4.93 3.86
N LYS A 48 5.96 4.09 3.91
CA LYS A 48 6.34 3.22 2.78
C LYS A 48 5.22 2.23 2.44
N GLU A 49 4.63 1.58 3.43
CA GLU A 49 3.51 0.64 3.22
C GLU A 49 2.27 1.35 2.65
N THR A 50 1.99 2.57 3.11
CA THR A 50 0.89 3.37 2.58
C THR A 50 1.15 3.77 1.14
N GLU A 51 2.36 4.17 0.80
CA GLU A 51 2.75 4.51 -0.57
C GLU A 51 2.64 3.30 -1.50
N ASN A 52 3.17 2.14 -1.10
CA ASN A 52 3.03 0.89 -1.84
C ASN A 52 1.54 0.50 -2.02
N TYR A 53 0.72 0.69 -0.99
CA TYR A 53 -0.72 0.44 -1.08
C TYR A 53 -1.40 1.32 -2.13
N ILE A 54 -1.10 2.62 -2.14
CA ILE A 54 -1.65 3.57 -3.12
C ILE A 54 -1.23 3.20 -4.54
N VAL A 55 0.03 2.85 -4.74
CA VAL A 55 0.55 2.43 -6.05
C VAL A 55 -0.15 1.17 -6.54
N ARG A 56 -0.32 0.16 -5.67
CA ARG A 56 -1.04 -1.08 -6.01
C ARG A 56 -2.51 -0.83 -6.32
N GLN A 57 -3.18 0.03 -5.53
CA GLN A 57 -4.58 0.39 -5.77
C GLN A 57 -4.75 1.09 -7.11
N LYS A 58 -3.84 2.02 -7.45
CA LYS A 58 -3.85 2.68 -8.76
C LYS A 58 -3.63 1.68 -9.89
N ALA A 59 -2.65 0.80 -9.78
CA ALA A 59 -2.39 -0.21 -10.79
C ALA A 59 -3.59 -1.16 -10.99
N ALA A 60 -4.30 -1.55 -9.91
CA ALA A 60 -5.54 -2.32 -10.02
C ALA A 60 -6.64 -1.56 -10.75
N HIS A 61 -6.76 -0.27 -10.50
CA HIS A 61 -7.72 0.58 -11.20
C HIS A 61 -7.36 0.73 -12.68
N ASP A 62 -6.10 0.98 -13.01
CA ASP A 62 -5.61 1.10 -14.38
C ASP A 62 -5.80 -0.21 -15.18
N LEU A 63 -5.63 -1.37 -14.52
CA LEU A 63 -5.92 -2.68 -15.12
C LEU A 63 -7.40 -2.82 -15.49
N MET A 64 -8.29 -2.45 -14.58
CA MET A 64 -9.74 -2.52 -14.80
C MET A 64 -10.17 -1.54 -15.90
N GLU A 65 -9.71 -0.28 -15.83
CA GLU A 65 -10.02 0.74 -16.84
C GLU A 65 -9.54 0.33 -18.23
N ALA A 66 -8.33 -0.22 -18.36
CA ALA A 66 -7.81 -0.69 -19.62
C ALA A 66 -8.61 -1.88 -20.20
N SER A 67 -9.11 -2.77 -19.31
CA SER A 67 -9.96 -3.89 -19.73
C SER A 67 -11.34 -3.41 -20.20
N ASP A 68 -11.94 -2.49 -19.44
CA ASP A 68 -13.24 -1.88 -19.82
C ASP A 68 -13.13 -1.10 -21.13
N TYR A 69 -12.03 -0.39 -21.34
CA TYR A 69 -11.77 0.33 -22.57
C TYR A 69 -11.73 -0.59 -23.80
N LEU A 70 -11.07 -1.75 -23.71
CA LEU A 70 -11.04 -2.72 -24.81
C LEU A 70 -12.44 -3.25 -25.13
N THR A 71 -13.21 -3.57 -24.10
CA THR A 71 -14.60 -4.03 -24.27
C THR A 71 -15.48 -2.93 -24.89
N GLU A 72 -15.32 -1.68 -24.46
CA GLU A 72 -16.03 -0.54 -25.04
C GLU A 72 -15.68 -0.35 -26.52
N MET A 73 -14.40 -0.39 -26.88
CA MET A 73 -13.98 -0.25 -28.29
C MET A 73 -14.55 -1.36 -29.16
N THR A 74 -14.56 -2.61 -28.65
CA THR A 74 -15.20 -3.74 -29.34
C THR A 74 -16.69 -3.52 -29.56
N GLN A 75 -17.41 -3.10 -28.52
CA GLN A 75 -18.85 -2.84 -28.60
C GLN A 75 -19.16 -1.71 -29.60
N ARG A 76 -18.42 -0.61 -29.56
CA ARG A 76 -18.59 0.51 -30.48
C ARG A 76 -18.33 0.08 -31.93
N PHE A 77 -17.24 -0.63 -32.15
CA PHE A 77 -16.94 -1.14 -33.50
C PHE A 77 -18.03 -2.07 -34.01
N THR A 78 -18.52 -3.00 -33.19
CA THR A 78 -19.57 -3.94 -33.61
C THR A 78 -20.92 -3.27 -33.85
N LEU A 79 -21.22 -2.16 -33.20
CA LEU A 79 -22.46 -1.41 -33.38
C LEU A 79 -22.40 -0.39 -34.51
N GLU A 80 -21.28 0.32 -34.65
CA GLU A 80 -21.15 1.45 -35.55
C GLU A 80 -20.42 1.11 -36.87
N GLY A 81 -19.58 0.06 -36.86
CA GLY A 81 -18.77 -0.34 -38.03
C GLY A 81 -17.61 0.61 -38.33
N ASP A 82 -17.32 1.57 -37.45
CA ASP A 82 -16.26 2.56 -37.66
C ASP A 82 -14.90 1.98 -37.27
N THR A 83 -14.00 1.90 -38.24
CA THR A 83 -12.65 1.33 -38.06
C THR A 83 -11.78 2.09 -37.06
N GLN A 84 -12.11 3.36 -36.73
CA GLN A 84 -11.38 4.09 -35.70
C GLN A 84 -11.40 3.38 -34.34
N TYR A 85 -12.48 2.67 -34.00
CA TYR A 85 -12.58 1.90 -32.76
C TYR A 85 -11.73 0.65 -32.78
N LEU A 86 -11.59 0.05 -33.95
CA LEU A 86 -10.68 -1.08 -34.18
C LEU A 86 -9.21 -0.66 -33.99
N ASP A 87 -8.83 0.49 -34.56
CA ASP A 87 -7.47 1.03 -34.39
C ASP A 87 -7.16 1.34 -32.93
N LYS A 88 -8.10 1.97 -32.21
CA LYS A 88 -7.96 2.24 -30.77
C LYS A 88 -7.86 0.97 -29.93
N TYR A 89 -8.62 -0.08 -30.29
CA TYR A 89 -8.52 -1.38 -29.64
C TYR A 89 -7.13 -1.97 -29.79
N PHE A 90 -6.58 -2.00 -30.99
CA PHE A 90 -5.26 -2.57 -31.25
C PHE A 90 -4.13 -1.72 -30.65
N GLU A 91 -4.27 -0.39 -30.65
CA GLU A 91 -3.33 0.50 -29.97
C GLU A 91 -3.27 0.21 -28.47
N GLU A 92 -4.41 0.02 -27.81
CA GLU A 92 -4.43 -0.33 -26.39
C GLU A 92 -3.90 -1.74 -26.13
N ALA A 93 -4.38 -2.73 -26.91
CA ALA A 93 -4.06 -4.13 -26.68
C ALA A 93 -2.59 -4.48 -26.93
N PHE A 94 -1.96 -3.86 -27.93
CA PHE A 94 -0.62 -4.24 -28.39
C PHE A 94 0.40 -3.11 -28.31
N GLY A 95 -0.04 -1.85 -28.30
CA GLY A 95 0.80 -0.67 -28.18
C GLY A 95 0.99 -0.25 -26.74
N ASN A 96 -0.07 0.25 -26.10
CA ASN A 96 -0.02 0.80 -24.74
C ASN A 96 0.19 -0.27 -23.67
N LYS A 97 -0.47 -1.42 -23.80
CA LYS A 97 -0.35 -2.58 -22.89
C LYS A 97 -0.53 -2.20 -21.41
N ARG A 98 -1.47 -1.30 -21.11
CA ARG A 98 -1.68 -0.80 -19.74
C ARG A 98 -1.99 -1.91 -18.75
N ARG A 99 -2.67 -2.97 -19.16
CA ARG A 99 -2.98 -4.13 -18.32
C ARG A 99 -1.73 -4.86 -17.85
N GLU A 100 -0.82 -5.15 -18.76
CA GLU A 100 0.44 -5.82 -18.48
C GLU A 100 1.36 -4.94 -17.62
N ALA A 101 1.43 -3.63 -17.92
CA ALA A 101 2.18 -2.66 -17.14
C ALA A 101 1.66 -2.56 -15.70
N SER A 102 0.35 -2.60 -15.51
CA SER A 102 -0.28 -2.57 -14.17
C SER A 102 0.13 -3.76 -13.31
N ILE A 103 0.18 -4.96 -13.89
CA ILE A 103 0.60 -6.17 -13.17
C ILE A 103 2.07 -6.09 -12.78
N THR A 104 2.92 -5.64 -13.70
CA THR A 104 4.34 -5.41 -13.41
C THR A 104 4.51 -4.43 -12.26
N THR A 105 3.78 -3.31 -12.28
CA THR A 105 3.79 -2.32 -11.21
C THR A 105 3.37 -2.91 -9.87
N MET A 106 2.36 -3.78 -9.84
CA MET A 106 1.94 -4.45 -8.59
C MET A 106 3.01 -5.40 -8.07
N ALA A 107 3.61 -6.20 -8.95
CA ALA A 107 4.66 -7.15 -8.58
C ALA A 107 5.92 -6.46 -8.04
N GLU A 108 6.29 -5.31 -8.60
CA GLU A 108 7.46 -4.52 -8.17
C GLU A 108 7.25 -3.80 -6.83
N ASN A 109 6.01 -3.57 -6.40
CA ASN A 109 5.68 -2.83 -5.18
C ASN A 109 5.30 -3.72 -4.00
N ASP A 110 6.05 -4.79 -3.79
CA ASP A 110 5.93 -5.69 -2.64
C ASP A 110 4.50 -6.27 -2.45
N ALA A 111 3.77 -6.49 -3.55
CA ALA A 111 2.50 -7.18 -3.47
C ALA A 111 2.72 -8.63 -3.01
N GLU A 112 1.82 -9.12 -2.16
CA GLU A 112 1.85 -10.53 -1.76
C GLU A 112 1.76 -11.42 -2.99
N GLN A 113 2.59 -12.46 -3.07
CA GLN A 113 2.68 -13.35 -4.24
C GLN A 113 1.31 -13.95 -4.61
N THR A 114 0.50 -14.27 -3.62
CA THR A 114 -0.87 -14.77 -3.83
C THR A 114 -1.76 -13.77 -4.56
N LEU A 115 -1.60 -12.47 -4.27
CA LEU A 115 -2.33 -11.40 -4.97
C LEU A 115 -1.84 -11.25 -6.41
N VAL A 116 -0.53 -11.29 -6.63
CA VAL A 116 0.07 -11.22 -7.98
C VAL A 116 -0.41 -12.39 -8.83
N ASP A 117 -0.44 -13.61 -8.26
CA ASP A 117 -0.91 -14.83 -8.96
C ASP A 117 -2.40 -14.72 -9.34
N GLN A 118 -3.25 -14.17 -8.45
CA GLN A 118 -4.67 -13.94 -8.74
C GLN A 118 -4.88 -12.91 -9.85
N ILE A 119 -4.12 -11.83 -9.83
CA ILE A 119 -4.21 -10.79 -10.86
C ILE A 119 -3.68 -11.32 -12.20
N GLN A 120 -2.63 -12.13 -12.18
CA GLN A 120 -2.13 -12.80 -13.39
C GLN A 120 -3.18 -13.77 -13.97
N ALA A 121 -3.90 -14.49 -13.11
CA ALA A 121 -5.02 -15.35 -13.56
C ALA A 121 -6.13 -14.50 -14.18
N ALA A 122 -6.50 -13.37 -13.58
CA ALA A 122 -7.49 -12.44 -14.15
C ALA A 122 -7.04 -11.87 -15.50
N LEU A 123 -5.75 -11.55 -15.66
CA LEU A 123 -5.22 -11.13 -16.97
C LEU A 123 -5.35 -12.24 -18.03
N ASN A 124 -5.07 -13.49 -17.65
CA ASN A 124 -5.20 -14.61 -18.56
C ASN A 124 -6.67 -14.81 -18.99
N GLU A 125 -7.62 -14.63 -18.10
CA GLU A 125 -9.05 -14.63 -18.43
C GLU A 125 -9.42 -13.46 -19.34
N SER A 126 -8.92 -12.27 -19.05
CA SER A 126 -9.11 -11.08 -19.89
C SER A 126 -8.52 -11.27 -21.28
N ASN A 127 -7.35 -11.91 -21.41
CA ASN A 127 -6.78 -12.26 -22.71
C ASN A 127 -7.63 -13.26 -23.47
N THR A 128 -8.27 -14.21 -22.77
CA THR A 128 -9.24 -15.13 -23.38
C THR A 128 -10.48 -14.38 -23.89
N LEU A 129 -10.94 -13.37 -23.17
CA LEU A 129 -12.02 -12.48 -23.62
C LEU A 129 -11.63 -11.72 -24.89
N MET A 130 -10.40 -11.20 -24.98
CA MET A 130 -9.87 -10.53 -26.16
C MET A 130 -9.99 -11.39 -27.44
N TYR A 131 -9.76 -12.71 -27.36
CA TYR A 131 -9.94 -13.58 -28.49
C TYR A 131 -11.41 -13.64 -28.97
N ARG A 132 -12.36 -13.60 -28.02
CA ARG A 132 -13.80 -13.58 -28.34
C ARG A 132 -14.21 -12.23 -28.92
N GLU A 133 -13.69 -11.14 -28.36
CA GLU A 133 -13.89 -9.78 -28.87
C GLU A 133 -13.34 -9.64 -30.30
N TYR A 134 -12.13 -10.11 -30.54
CA TYR A 134 -11.54 -10.13 -31.88
C TYR A 134 -12.38 -10.94 -32.87
N TYR A 135 -12.89 -12.09 -32.44
CA TYR A 135 -13.77 -12.90 -33.28
C TYR A 135 -15.09 -12.17 -33.60
N ALA A 136 -15.69 -11.51 -32.60
CA ALA A 136 -16.89 -10.70 -32.79
C ALA A 136 -16.66 -9.53 -33.76
N MET A 137 -15.55 -8.82 -33.63
CA MET A 137 -15.19 -7.76 -34.57
C MET A 137 -14.98 -8.27 -36.01
N LYS A 138 -14.39 -9.46 -36.15
CA LYS A 138 -14.18 -10.09 -37.50
C LYS A 138 -15.47 -10.47 -38.17
N LEU A 139 -16.57 -10.67 -37.47
CA LEU A 139 -17.87 -10.98 -38.07
C LEU A 139 -18.56 -9.76 -38.65
N VAL A 140 -18.11 -8.56 -38.34
CA VAL A 140 -18.68 -7.29 -38.84
C VAL A 140 -17.98 -6.78 -40.11
N ILE A 141 -16.77 -7.29 -40.38
CA ILE A 141 -15.99 -6.97 -41.60
C ILE A 141 -16.36 -7.92 -42.70
#